data_22b12c51565daf5ab4973ddc15035e28
#
_entry.id   22b12c51565daf5ab4973ddc15035e28
#
_cell.length_a   1.000
_cell.length_b   1.000
_cell.length_c   1.000
_cell.angle_alpha   90.00
_cell.angle_beta   90.00
_cell.angle_gamma   90.00
#
_symmetry.space_group_name_H-M   'P 1'
#
loop_
_entity.id
_entity.type
_entity.pdbx_description
1 polymer ?
#
loop_
_entity_poly.entity_id
_entity_poly.type
_entity_poly.pdbx_seq_one_letter_code
_entity_poly.pdbx_strand_id
1 'polypeptide(L)'
;MTIEELYQKLGGDFTKVCGRLPGRRFVERFVERYLADDSAASLLAALESGDVRESYRLALALKGVAGNLGFEDLEKSVARLAERLRAGEVTSEALSLGQSVKSQHQAAVKAIRLYLAEK
;
A
#
# COMPACT_ATOMS: atom_id res chain seq x y z
N MET A 1 -0.24 9.26 -19.41
CA MET A 1 -1.19 8.72 -18.38
C MET A 1 -1.65 9.85 -17.48
N THR A 2 -2.97 9.95 -17.25
CA THR A 2 -3.52 10.89 -16.28
C THR A 2 -3.47 10.31 -14.88
N ILE A 3 -3.65 11.16 -13.87
CA ILE A 3 -3.69 10.66 -12.49
C ILE A 3 -4.94 9.80 -12.26
N GLU A 4 -6.03 10.10 -12.95
CA GLU A 4 -7.24 9.29 -12.90
C GLU A 4 -6.98 7.88 -13.43
N GLU A 5 -6.25 7.79 -14.54
CA GLU A 5 -5.85 6.50 -15.12
C GLU A 5 -4.91 5.73 -14.20
N LEU A 6 -4.00 6.43 -13.52
CA LEU A 6 -3.13 5.81 -12.51
C LEU A 6 -3.98 5.15 -11.44
N TYR A 7 -4.96 5.87 -10.91
CA TYR A 7 -5.82 5.32 -9.86
C TYR A 7 -6.65 4.13 -10.34
N GLN A 8 -7.11 4.15 -11.58
CA GLN A 8 -7.81 2.99 -12.16
C GLN A 8 -6.91 1.76 -12.19
N LYS A 9 -5.64 1.94 -12.57
CA LYS A 9 -4.67 0.83 -12.60
C LYS A 9 -4.39 0.25 -11.22
N LEU A 10 -4.43 1.10 -10.19
CA LEU A 10 -4.14 0.70 -8.82
C LEU A 10 -5.37 0.17 -8.07
N GLY A 11 -6.53 0.12 -8.72
CA GLY A 11 -7.76 -0.22 -8.01
C GLY A 11 -8.08 0.77 -6.91
N GLY A 12 -7.80 2.05 -7.14
CA GLY A 12 -8.01 3.11 -6.17
C GLY A 12 -9.20 4.00 -6.52
N ASP A 13 -9.52 4.90 -5.60
CA ASP A 13 -10.61 5.84 -5.75
C ASP A 13 -10.09 7.29 -5.70
N PHE A 14 -9.85 7.86 -6.87
CA PHE A 14 -9.33 9.22 -6.99
C PHE A 14 -10.31 10.26 -6.43
N THR A 15 -11.60 10.09 -6.66
CA THR A 15 -12.62 11.01 -6.19
C THR A 15 -12.60 11.10 -4.66
N LYS A 16 -12.49 9.95 -4.00
CA LYS A 16 -12.43 9.87 -2.54
C LYS A 16 -11.20 10.58 -1.99
N VAL A 17 -10.05 10.39 -2.64
CA VAL A 17 -8.79 11.02 -2.23
C VAL A 17 -8.85 12.52 -2.42
N CYS A 18 -9.42 13.01 -3.51
CA CYS A 18 -9.62 14.43 -3.75
C CYS A 18 -10.51 15.09 -2.71
N GLY A 19 -11.42 14.33 -2.09
CA GLY A 19 -12.25 14.84 -1.01
C GLY A 19 -11.49 15.01 0.30
N ARG A 20 -10.35 14.34 0.47
CA ARG A 20 -9.51 14.40 1.68
C ARG A 20 -8.34 15.36 1.55
N LEU A 21 -7.71 15.39 0.39
CA LEU A 21 -6.51 16.19 0.14
C LEU A 21 -6.88 17.44 -0.64
N PRO A 22 -6.27 18.58 -0.30
CA PRO A 22 -6.65 19.86 -0.93
C PRO A 22 -6.09 20.01 -2.34
N GLY A 23 -6.64 19.25 -3.28
CA GLY A 23 -6.37 19.44 -4.70
C GLY A 23 -5.42 18.42 -5.31
N ARG A 24 -5.42 18.42 -6.63
CA ARG A 24 -4.68 17.49 -7.48
C ARG A 24 -3.18 17.49 -7.20
N ARG A 25 -2.57 18.65 -6.97
CA ARG A 25 -1.13 18.77 -6.70
C ARG A 25 -0.73 18.05 -5.42
N PHE A 26 -1.57 18.09 -4.40
CA PHE A 26 -1.30 17.38 -3.15
C PHE A 26 -1.38 15.88 -3.36
N VAL A 27 -2.37 15.43 -4.12
CA VAL A 27 -2.49 14.00 -4.45
C VAL A 27 -1.24 13.53 -5.19
N GLU A 28 -0.77 14.28 -6.19
CA GLU A 28 0.45 13.95 -6.93
C GLU A 28 1.68 13.85 -6.02
N ARG A 29 1.83 14.79 -5.08
CA ARG A 29 2.94 14.79 -4.14
C ARG A 29 2.91 13.58 -3.22
N PHE A 30 1.74 13.25 -2.69
CA PHE A 30 1.60 12.09 -1.81
C PHE A 30 1.83 10.78 -2.56
N VAL A 31 1.35 10.69 -3.78
CA VAL A 31 1.60 9.54 -4.66
C VAL A 31 3.11 9.39 -4.91
N GLU A 32 3.80 10.48 -5.22
CA GLU A 32 5.23 10.47 -5.44
C GLU A 32 6.00 10.05 -4.19
N ARG A 33 5.57 10.53 -3.01
CA ARG A 33 6.18 10.16 -1.72
C ARG A 33 6.06 8.68 -1.41
N TYR A 34 5.05 8.02 -1.96
CA TYR A 34 4.91 6.59 -1.77
C TYR A 34 6.15 5.82 -2.24
N LEU A 35 6.83 6.31 -3.26
CA LEU A 35 8.06 5.67 -3.76
C LEU A 35 9.18 5.66 -2.71
N ALA A 36 9.17 6.60 -1.78
CA ALA A 36 10.15 6.68 -0.70
C ALA A 36 9.66 6.03 0.59
N ASP A 37 8.43 5.55 0.62
CA ASP A 37 7.88 4.90 1.82
C ASP A 37 8.40 3.47 1.91
N ASP A 38 9.01 3.13 3.03
CA ASP A 38 9.63 1.82 3.25
C ASP A 38 8.75 0.83 4.01
N SER A 39 7.52 1.20 4.34
CA SER A 39 6.62 0.36 5.14
C SER A 39 6.40 -1.02 4.54
N ALA A 40 6.20 -1.09 3.22
CA ALA A 40 5.98 -2.38 2.55
C ALA A 40 7.21 -3.27 2.62
N ALA A 41 8.39 -2.72 2.31
CA ALA A 41 9.64 -3.49 2.37
C ALA A 41 9.93 -3.97 3.79
N SER A 42 9.75 -3.09 4.78
CA SER A 42 9.97 -3.43 6.18
C SER A 42 8.97 -4.49 6.67
N LEU A 43 7.71 -4.38 6.24
CA LEU A 43 6.69 -5.37 6.56
C LEU A 43 7.07 -6.75 6.02
N LEU A 44 7.50 -6.83 4.78
CA LEU A 44 7.88 -8.09 4.16
C LEU A 44 9.08 -8.72 4.86
N ALA A 45 10.07 -7.91 5.25
CA ALA A 45 11.22 -8.38 6.00
C ALA A 45 10.82 -8.91 7.39
N ALA A 46 9.92 -8.23 8.08
CA ALA A 46 9.42 -8.66 9.38
C ALA A 46 8.66 -10.00 9.29
N LEU A 47 7.86 -10.16 8.24
CA LEU A 47 7.15 -11.43 8.00
C LEU A 47 8.14 -12.59 7.78
N GLU A 48 9.18 -12.37 6.99
CA GLU A 48 10.21 -13.38 6.73
C GLU A 48 10.94 -13.78 8.01
N SER A 49 11.20 -12.84 8.90
CA SER A 49 11.89 -13.11 10.17
C SER A 49 10.95 -13.73 11.22
N GLY A 50 9.66 -13.79 10.97
CA GLY A 50 8.69 -14.31 11.91
C GLY A 50 8.37 -13.37 13.07
N ASP A 51 8.75 -12.10 12.96
CA ASP A 51 8.49 -11.10 13.99
C ASP A 51 7.05 -10.59 13.87
N VAL A 52 6.14 -11.24 14.59
CA VAL A 52 4.71 -10.94 14.49
C VAL A 52 4.36 -9.54 15.00
N ARG A 53 5.02 -9.07 16.04
CA ARG A 53 4.77 -7.73 16.60
C ARG A 53 5.10 -6.65 15.60
N GLU A 54 6.31 -6.73 15.04
CA GLU A 54 6.77 -5.76 14.05
C GLU A 54 5.97 -5.86 12.77
N SER A 55 5.63 -7.08 12.34
CA SER A 55 4.78 -7.30 11.17
C SER A 55 3.42 -6.64 11.34
N TYR A 56 2.80 -6.81 12.50
CA TYR A 56 1.50 -6.20 12.78
C TYR A 56 1.58 -4.68 12.78
N ARG A 57 2.59 -4.12 13.45
CA ARG A 57 2.80 -2.66 13.51
C ARG A 57 2.97 -2.07 12.11
N LEU A 58 3.80 -2.72 11.28
CA LEU A 58 4.06 -2.26 9.91
C LEU A 58 2.87 -2.45 8.99
N ALA A 59 2.08 -3.51 9.20
CA ALA A 59 0.85 -3.71 8.45
C ALA A 59 -0.13 -2.57 8.72
N LEU A 60 -0.29 -2.17 9.97
CA LEU A 60 -1.17 -1.04 10.30
C LEU A 60 -0.65 0.27 9.72
N ALA A 61 0.68 0.48 9.73
CA ALA A 61 1.29 1.66 9.13
C ALA A 61 1.02 1.71 7.61
N LEU A 62 1.24 0.61 6.92
CA LEU A 62 1.00 0.54 5.48
C LEU A 62 -0.48 0.69 5.14
N LYS A 63 -1.35 0.11 5.95
CA LYS A 63 -2.79 0.27 5.80
C LYS A 63 -3.18 1.75 5.86
N GLY A 64 -2.62 2.49 6.82
CA GLY A 64 -2.86 3.92 6.96
C GLY A 64 -2.40 4.71 5.73
N VAL A 65 -1.20 4.41 5.24
CA VAL A 65 -0.65 5.05 4.04
C VAL A 65 -1.53 4.77 2.82
N ALA A 66 -1.88 3.50 2.60
CA ALA A 66 -2.71 3.10 1.46
C ALA A 66 -4.10 3.74 1.53
N GLY A 67 -4.69 3.78 2.73
CA GLY A 67 -6.00 4.40 2.94
C GLY A 67 -5.99 5.89 2.65
N ASN A 68 -4.96 6.60 3.12
CA ASN A 68 -4.81 8.03 2.88
C ASN A 68 -4.62 8.36 1.41
N LEU A 69 -3.95 7.48 0.67
CA LEU A 69 -3.72 7.64 -0.77
C LEU A 69 -4.89 7.14 -1.62
N GLY A 70 -5.87 6.47 -1.01
CA GLY A 70 -6.97 5.90 -1.75
C GLY A 70 -6.58 4.69 -2.59
N PHE A 71 -5.51 3.98 -2.23
CA PHE A 71 -5.09 2.73 -2.88
C PHE A 71 -5.90 1.59 -2.28
N GLU A 72 -7.15 1.48 -2.67
CA GLU A 72 -8.12 0.59 -2.02
C GLU A 72 -7.76 -0.89 -2.07
N ASP A 73 -7.26 -1.37 -3.19
CA ASP A 73 -6.88 -2.78 -3.32
C ASP A 73 -5.73 -3.13 -2.38
N LEU A 74 -4.73 -2.27 -2.30
CA LEU A 74 -3.61 -2.44 -1.37
C LEU A 74 -4.11 -2.36 0.08
N GLU A 75 -4.96 -1.39 0.38
CA GLU A 75 -5.51 -1.23 1.71
C GLU A 75 -6.25 -2.48 2.17
N LYS A 76 -7.09 -3.06 1.30
CA LYS A 76 -7.84 -4.27 1.60
C LYS A 76 -6.93 -5.47 1.88
N SER A 77 -5.91 -5.64 1.06
CA SER A 77 -4.96 -6.74 1.24
C SER A 77 -4.18 -6.62 2.54
N VAL A 78 -3.73 -5.41 2.85
CA VAL A 78 -3.00 -5.15 4.10
C VAL A 78 -3.92 -5.34 5.32
N ALA A 79 -5.18 -4.92 5.20
CA ALA A 79 -6.16 -5.11 6.28
C ALA A 79 -6.36 -6.60 6.59
N ARG A 80 -6.45 -7.44 5.55
CA ARG A 80 -6.59 -8.88 5.73
C ARG A 80 -5.36 -9.47 6.42
N LEU A 81 -4.18 -9.04 6.01
CA LEU A 81 -2.93 -9.47 6.63
C LEU A 81 -2.88 -9.06 8.10
N ALA A 82 -3.20 -7.81 8.40
CA ALA A 82 -3.20 -7.31 9.78
C ALA A 82 -4.15 -8.15 10.66
N GLU A 83 -5.31 -8.47 10.15
CA GLU A 83 -6.29 -9.27 10.90
C GLU A 83 -5.74 -10.66 11.22
N ARG A 84 -5.03 -11.29 10.30
CA ARG A 84 -4.40 -12.59 10.57
C ARG A 84 -3.26 -12.49 11.59
N LEU A 85 -2.51 -11.40 11.56
CA LEU A 85 -1.40 -11.20 12.49
C LEU A 85 -1.86 -10.93 13.93
N ARG A 86 -3.10 -10.50 14.12
CA ARG A 86 -3.67 -10.28 15.45
C ARG A 86 -3.71 -11.56 16.28
N ALA A 87 -3.71 -12.72 15.63
CA ALA A 87 -3.69 -14.01 16.33
C ALA A 87 -2.39 -14.26 17.10
N GLY A 88 -1.35 -13.48 16.86
CA GLY A 88 -0.11 -13.55 17.63
C GLY A 88 0.98 -14.40 17.03
N GLU A 89 0.84 -14.84 15.79
CA GLU A 89 1.88 -15.60 15.09
C GLU A 89 1.84 -15.35 13.59
N VAL A 90 2.99 -15.58 12.95
CA VAL A 90 3.10 -15.49 11.48
C VAL A 90 2.81 -16.88 10.90
N THR A 91 1.57 -17.10 10.50
CA THR A 91 1.13 -18.38 9.92
C THR A 91 1.47 -18.45 8.43
N SER A 92 1.34 -19.64 7.85
CA SER A 92 1.49 -19.80 6.40
C SER A 92 0.46 -18.97 5.63
N GLU A 93 -0.74 -18.81 6.19
CA GLU A 93 -1.78 -17.95 5.61
C GLU A 93 -1.34 -16.48 5.61
N ALA A 94 -0.74 -16.01 6.72
CA ALA A 94 -0.21 -14.65 6.80
C ALA A 94 0.90 -14.42 5.77
N LEU A 95 1.78 -15.41 5.58
CA LEU A 95 2.83 -15.33 4.57
C LEU A 95 2.25 -15.25 3.16
N SER A 96 1.21 -16.02 2.88
CA SER A 96 0.51 -15.98 1.60
C SER A 96 -0.14 -14.61 1.35
N LEU A 97 -0.78 -14.05 2.36
CA LEU A 97 -1.35 -12.70 2.27
C LEU A 97 -0.26 -11.65 2.08
N GLY A 98 0.91 -11.87 2.68
CA GLY A 98 2.07 -11.01 2.48
C GLY A 98 2.53 -10.99 1.03
N GLN A 99 2.46 -12.12 0.33
CA GLN A 99 2.79 -12.17 -1.10
C GLN A 99 1.82 -11.34 -1.94
N SER A 100 0.54 -11.34 -1.59
CA SER A 100 -0.46 -10.49 -2.26
C SER A 100 -0.16 -9.01 -2.04
N VAL A 101 0.20 -8.63 -0.82
CA VAL A 101 0.61 -7.25 -0.50
C VAL A 101 1.84 -6.88 -1.32
N LYS A 102 2.83 -7.77 -1.40
CA LYS A 102 4.05 -7.54 -2.18
C LYS A 102 3.72 -7.27 -3.64
N SER A 103 2.89 -8.12 -4.25
CA SER A 103 2.49 -7.97 -5.66
C SER A 103 1.80 -6.65 -5.91
N GLN A 104 0.88 -6.25 -5.03
CA GLN A 104 0.15 -4.99 -5.19
C GLN A 104 1.05 -3.79 -4.95
N HIS A 105 1.97 -3.87 -4.00
CA HIS A 105 2.96 -2.82 -3.77
C HIS A 105 3.85 -2.63 -4.99
N GLN A 106 4.36 -3.72 -5.56
CA GLN A 106 5.21 -3.67 -6.75
C GLN A 106 4.46 -3.09 -7.95
N ALA A 107 3.20 -3.47 -8.12
CA ALA A 107 2.36 -2.91 -9.18
C ALA A 107 2.13 -1.41 -8.98
N ALA A 108 1.92 -0.98 -7.75
CA ALA A 108 1.75 0.44 -7.43
C ALA A 108 3.02 1.23 -7.74
N VAL A 109 4.18 0.75 -7.31
CA VAL A 109 5.47 1.40 -7.57
C VAL A 109 5.72 1.53 -9.07
N LYS A 110 5.49 0.45 -9.82
CA LYS A 110 5.68 0.44 -11.26
C LYS A 110 4.76 1.45 -11.96
N ALA A 111 3.49 1.47 -11.58
CA ALA A 111 2.51 2.37 -12.18
C ALA A 111 2.81 3.84 -11.85
N ILE A 112 3.23 4.13 -10.62
CA ILE A 112 3.60 5.48 -10.21
C ILE A 112 4.82 5.97 -10.98
N ARG A 113 5.85 5.13 -11.12
CA ARG A 113 7.04 5.49 -11.89
C ARG A 113 6.71 5.78 -13.34
N LEU A 114 5.84 4.97 -13.94
CA LEU A 114 5.40 5.18 -15.31
C LEU A 114 4.63 6.50 -15.45
N TYR A 115 3.73 6.77 -14.51
CA TYR A 115 2.98 8.03 -14.47
C TYR A 115 3.92 9.24 -14.42
N LEU A 116 4.90 9.20 -13.52
CA LEU A 116 5.85 10.31 -13.35
C LEU A 116 6.75 10.49 -14.57
N ALA A 117 7.12 9.40 -15.25
CA ALA A 117 7.94 9.45 -16.45
C ALA A 117 7.20 10.05 -17.66
N GLU A 118 5.89 9.88 -17.72
CA GLU A 118 5.04 10.39 -18.81
C GLU A 118 4.47 11.78 -18.55
N LYS A 119 4.71 12.31 -17.40
CA LYS A 119 4.15 13.55 -16.92
C LYS A 119 4.70 14.81 -17.60
#